data_08ccdca78730f32f5bc613379701ffd6
#
_entry.id   08ccdca78730f32f5bc613379701ffd6
#
_cell.length_a   1.000
_cell.length_b   1.000
_cell.length_c   1.000
_cell.angle_alpha   90.00
_cell.angle_beta   90.00
_cell.angle_gamma   90.00
#
_symmetry.space_group_name_H-M   'P 1'
#
loop_
_entity.id
_entity.type
_entity.pdbx_description
1 polymer ?
#
loop_
_entity_poly.entity_id
_entity_poly.type
_entity_poly.pdbx_seq_one_letter_code
_entity_poly.pdbx_strand_id
1 'polypeptide(L)'
;IYGCTEAGQIASRRTTAGQAWELLADVRLEQDGERTTAWGGHVEGRVALSDSIEILGDGRFLLHGRHADLVNIAGKRSSLAYLNHQIAALPGVADAVFFVPEDETAGGIGRLCAFVVAPGVERRQLLAALRDRIDPVFLPRPLILVDALPRNATGKLPRERLLALYASHKSDAVR
;
A
#
# COMPACT_ATOMS: atom_id res chain seq x y z
N ILE A 1 17.29 -1.62 -4.49
CA ILE A 1 17.13 -2.39 -5.73
C ILE A 1 15.64 -2.68 -5.90
N TYR A 2 15.13 -2.59 -7.11
CA TYR A 2 13.76 -2.92 -7.51
C TYR A 2 13.78 -4.03 -8.56
N GLY A 3 12.84 -4.96 -8.49
CA GLY A 3 12.68 -6.07 -9.41
C GLY A 3 11.64 -7.08 -8.94
N CYS A 4 11.41 -8.12 -9.72
CA CYS A 4 10.50 -9.22 -9.42
C CYS A 4 11.13 -10.57 -9.79
N THR A 5 10.50 -11.66 -9.38
CA THR A 5 11.01 -13.02 -9.63
C THR A 5 11.18 -13.29 -11.13
N GLU A 6 10.25 -12.80 -11.95
CA GLU A 6 10.16 -13.06 -13.38
C GLU A 6 11.14 -12.22 -14.20
N ALA A 7 11.49 -11.01 -13.74
CA ALA A 7 12.37 -10.08 -14.47
C ALA A 7 13.74 -9.90 -13.80
N GLY A 8 13.96 -10.44 -12.62
CA GLY A 8 15.15 -10.17 -11.83
C GLY A 8 15.21 -8.72 -11.34
N GLN A 9 16.41 -8.19 -11.20
CA GLN A 9 16.67 -6.81 -10.77
C GLN A 9 16.58 -5.89 -11.98
N ILE A 10 15.65 -4.94 -12.01
CA ILE A 10 15.44 -4.06 -13.17
C ILE A 10 15.83 -2.60 -12.92
N ALA A 11 15.92 -2.16 -11.68
CA ALA A 11 16.28 -0.80 -11.36
C ALA A 11 16.97 -0.66 -10.00
N SER A 12 17.67 0.45 -9.82
CA SER A 12 18.27 0.84 -8.54
C SER A 12 17.89 2.27 -8.15
N ARG A 13 17.98 2.57 -6.85
CA ARG A 13 17.77 3.91 -6.31
C ARG A 13 18.63 4.12 -5.08
N ARG A 14 19.25 5.29 -4.98
CA ARG A 14 19.81 5.78 -3.71
C ARG A 14 18.70 6.50 -2.96
N THR A 15 18.33 6.02 -1.78
CA THR A 15 17.23 6.59 -0.97
C THR A 15 17.44 8.03 -0.56
N THR A 16 18.71 8.48 -0.50
CA THR A 16 19.10 9.86 -0.19
C THR A 16 19.08 10.80 -1.40
N ALA A 17 18.98 10.27 -2.62
CA ALA A 17 19.06 11.07 -3.87
C ALA A 17 17.68 11.41 -4.47
N GLY A 18 16.58 10.99 -3.82
CA GLY A 18 15.22 11.28 -4.29
C GLY A 18 14.35 10.03 -4.42
N GLN A 19 13.19 10.20 -5.07
CA GLN A 19 12.20 9.13 -5.21
C GLN A 19 12.30 8.39 -6.55
N ALA A 20 12.98 8.94 -7.54
CA ALA A 20 13.12 8.34 -8.85
C ALA A 20 14.04 7.11 -8.82
N TRP A 21 13.60 6.08 -9.51
CA TRP A 21 14.37 4.86 -9.79
C TRP A 21 15.07 4.99 -11.12
N GLU A 22 16.26 4.45 -11.23
CA GLU A 22 17.05 4.39 -12.46
C GLU A 22 17.12 2.95 -12.97
N LEU A 23 16.73 2.73 -14.22
CA LEU A 23 16.82 1.42 -14.86
C LEU A 23 18.26 0.95 -14.94
N LEU A 24 18.47 -0.35 -14.80
CA LEU A 24 19.75 -0.98 -15.07
C LEU A 24 20.03 -0.94 -16.60
N ALA A 25 21.31 -1.06 -16.96
CA ALA A 25 21.75 -0.98 -18.36
C ALA A 25 20.92 -1.90 -19.28
N ASP A 26 20.48 -1.35 -20.41
CA ASP A 26 19.70 -2.03 -21.44
C ASP A 26 18.30 -2.53 -21.06
N VAL A 27 17.89 -2.39 -19.80
CA VAL A 27 16.51 -2.64 -19.39
C VAL A 27 15.63 -1.48 -19.83
N ARG A 28 14.45 -1.79 -20.33
CA ARG A 28 13.46 -0.84 -20.83
C ARG A 28 12.10 -1.09 -20.22
N LEU A 29 11.34 -0.01 -20.05
CA LEU A 29 9.94 -0.05 -19.69
C LEU A 29 9.09 0.46 -20.83
N GLU A 30 7.97 -0.21 -21.04
CA GLU A 30 6.91 0.22 -21.96
C GLU A 30 5.61 0.26 -21.20
N GLN A 31 4.82 1.31 -21.41
CA GLN A 31 3.55 1.50 -20.72
C GLN A 31 2.41 1.56 -21.73
N ASP A 32 1.39 0.72 -21.51
CA ASP A 32 0.13 0.71 -22.23
C ASP A 32 -1.01 0.91 -21.19
N GLY A 33 -1.55 2.12 -21.13
CA GLY A 33 -2.48 2.53 -20.10
C GLY A 33 -1.85 2.42 -18.70
N GLU A 34 -2.45 1.62 -17.81
CA GLU A 34 -1.93 1.38 -16.46
C GLU A 34 -0.94 0.20 -16.41
N ARG A 35 -0.78 -0.54 -17.50
CA ARG A 35 0.06 -1.73 -17.56
C ARG A 35 1.48 -1.37 -17.96
N THR A 36 2.44 -1.70 -17.12
CA THR A 36 3.86 -1.52 -17.41
C THR A 36 4.51 -2.87 -17.71
N THR A 37 5.33 -2.93 -18.75
CA THR A 37 6.06 -4.12 -19.17
C THR A 37 7.56 -3.82 -19.16
N ALA A 38 8.35 -4.66 -18.52
CA ALA A 38 9.81 -4.62 -18.56
C ALA A 38 10.35 -5.57 -19.64
N TRP A 39 11.44 -5.19 -20.34
CA TRP A 39 12.10 -5.98 -21.34
C TRP A 39 13.52 -5.49 -21.60
N GLY A 40 14.32 -6.26 -22.32
CA GLY A 40 15.69 -5.89 -22.66
C GLY A 40 16.70 -6.16 -21.56
N GLY A 41 17.98 -5.92 -21.85
CA GLY A 41 19.08 -6.29 -20.96
C GLY A 41 19.08 -7.78 -20.64
N HIS A 42 19.05 -8.13 -19.36
CA HIS A 42 19.00 -9.51 -18.86
C HIS A 42 17.56 -10.04 -18.68
N VAL A 43 16.54 -9.21 -18.93
CA VAL A 43 15.13 -9.62 -18.79
C VAL A 43 14.75 -10.53 -19.95
N GLU A 44 14.42 -11.79 -19.65
CA GLU A 44 14.02 -12.76 -20.66
C GLU A 44 12.60 -12.46 -21.16
N GLY A 45 12.50 -12.01 -22.43
CA GLY A 45 11.23 -11.69 -23.07
C GLY A 45 10.61 -10.38 -22.59
N ARG A 46 9.28 -10.39 -22.40
CA ARG A 46 8.49 -9.24 -21.95
C ARG A 46 7.75 -9.60 -20.69
N VAL A 47 8.05 -8.94 -19.59
CA VAL A 47 7.51 -9.23 -18.27
C VAL A 47 6.58 -8.11 -17.83
N ALA A 48 5.29 -8.43 -17.62
CA ALA A 48 4.33 -7.48 -17.07
C ALA A 48 4.61 -7.26 -15.58
N LEU A 49 4.76 -6.00 -15.19
CA LEU A 49 4.98 -5.61 -13.80
C LEU A 49 3.64 -5.44 -13.07
N SER A 50 3.60 -5.89 -11.82
CA SER A 50 2.41 -5.75 -10.97
C SER A 50 2.34 -4.40 -10.25
N ASP A 51 3.34 -3.56 -10.46
CA ASP A 51 3.48 -2.29 -9.79
C ASP A 51 2.99 -1.13 -10.66
N SER A 52 2.38 -0.14 -10.04
CA SER A 52 2.03 1.13 -10.67
C SER A 52 3.29 1.97 -10.80
N ILE A 53 3.65 2.28 -12.03
CA ILE A 53 4.89 2.95 -12.42
C ILE A 53 4.53 4.18 -13.25
N GLU A 54 5.21 5.29 -13.00
CA GLU A 54 5.17 6.50 -13.80
C GLU A 54 6.53 6.69 -14.48
N ILE A 55 6.58 6.59 -15.80
CA ILE A 55 7.80 6.74 -16.58
C ILE A 55 8.12 8.24 -16.71
N LEU A 56 9.28 8.66 -16.22
CA LEU A 56 9.77 10.04 -16.30
C LEU A 56 10.60 10.36 -17.54
N GLY A 57 11.00 9.33 -18.30
CA GLY A 57 11.99 9.44 -19.39
C GLY A 57 13.42 9.20 -18.91
N ASP A 58 14.37 9.15 -19.86
CA ASP A 58 15.81 8.95 -19.62
C ASP A 58 16.14 7.74 -18.72
N GLY A 59 15.39 6.65 -18.86
CA GLY A 59 15.58 5.45 -18.04
C GLY A 59 15.17 5.60 -16.59
N ARG A 60 14.37 6.62 -16.23
CA ARG A 60 13.90 6.87 -14.85
C ARG A 60 12.41 6.73 -14.73
N PHE A 61 11.96 6.34 -13.51
CA PHE A 61 10.55 6.20 -13.18
C PHE A 61 10.27 6.41 -11.69
N LEU A 62 9.02 6.72 -11.35
CA LEU A 62 8.49 6.68 -10.00
C LEU A 62 7.72 5.37 -9.78
N LEU A 63 7.87 4.81 -8.58
CA LEU A 63 7.15 3.63 -8.14
C LEU A 63 6.06 4.05 -7.15
N HIS A 64 4.80 3.88 -7.54
CA HIS A 64 3.63 4.25 -6.73
C HIS A 64 3.08 3.11 -5.86
N GLY A 65 3.65 1.90 -5.98
CA GLY A 65 3.22 0.69 -5.28
C GLY A 65 2.53 -0.30 -6.21
N ARG A 66 1.99 -1.38 -5.65
CA ARG A 66 1.34 -2.43 -6.45
C ARG A 66 -0.04 -2.01 -6.92
N HIS A 67 -0.44 -2.42 -8.12
CA HIS A 67 -1.80 -2.22 -8.62
C HIS A 67 -2.86 -2.80 -7.69
N ALA A 68 -2.60 -3.97 -7.11
CA ALA A 68 -3.47 -4.60 -6.13
C ALA A 68 -3.61 -3.83 -4.80
N ASP A 69 -2.66 -2.93 -4.51
CA ASP A 69 -2.64 -2.10 -3.30
C ASP A 69 -3.15 -0.67 -3.56
N LEU A 70 -3.50 -0.34 -4.81
CA LEU A 70 -4.09 0.96 -5.14
C LEU A 70 -5.54 1.01 -4.67
N VAL A 71 -5.87 2.11 -4.02
CA VAL A 71 -7.23 2.44 -3.61
C VAL A 71 -7.68 3.71 -4.32
N ASN A 72 -8.88 3.66 -4.90
CA ASN A 72 -9.51 4.81 -5.53
C ASN A 72 -10.78 5.14 -4.75
N ILE A 73 -10.79 6.28 -4.09
CA ILE A 73 -11.92 6.74 -3.28
C ILE A 73 -12.29 8.15 -3.73
N ALA A 74 -13.55 8.32 -4.15
CA ALA A 74 -14.08 9.59 -4.63
C ALA A 74 -13.20 10.25 -5.72
N GLY A 75 -12.66 9.45 -6.64
CA GLY A 75 -11.81 9.92 -7.74
C GLY A 75 -10.36 10.24 -7.37
N LYS A 76 -9.98 10.10 -6.10
CA LYS A 76 -8.59 10.25 -5.66
C LYS A 76 -7.92 8.89 -5.51
N ARG A 77 -6.67 8.80 -5.95
CA ARG A 77 -5.86 7.57 -5.88
C ARG A 77 -4.81 7.67 -4.79
N SER A 78 -4.59 6.57 -4.08
CA SER A 78 -3.49 6.36 -3.13
C SER A 78 -3.10 4.89 -3.11
N SER A 79 -1.99 4.54 -2.47
CA SER A 79 -1.64 3.14 -2.25
C SER A 79 -1.77 2.76 -0.78
N LEU A 80 -2.19 1.53 -0.50
CA LEU A 80 -2.20 1.00 0.87
C LEU A 80 -0.81 1.05 1.50
N ALA A 81 0.25 0.85 0.71
CA ALA A 81 1.64 0.97 1.19
C ALA A 81 1.95 2.38 1.70
N TYR A 82 1.56 3.43 0.96
CA TYR A 82 1.71 4.81 1.39
C TYR A 82 0.90 5.10 2.66
N LEU A 83 -0.37 4.72 2.70
CA LEU A 83 -1.24 4.92 3.85
C LEU A 83 -0.71 4.19 5.09
N ASN A 84 -0.24 2.96 4.93
CA ASN A 84 0.40 2.18 5.99
C ASN A 84 1.66 2.87 6.52
N HIS A 85 2.48 3.43 5.64
CA HIS A 85 3.65 4.20 6.05
C HIS A 85 3.26 5.43 6.88
N GLN A 86 2.23 6.17 6.47
CA GLN A 86 1.79 7.38 7.17
C GLN A 86 1.26 7.08 8.57
N ILE A 87 0.44 6.03 8.73
CA ILE A 87 -0.12 5.67 10.03
C ILE A 87 0.94 5.06 10.97
N ALA A 88 1.86 4.25 10.44
CA ALA A 88 2.95 3.66 11.21
C ALA A 88 3.97 4.72 11.71
N ALA A 89 4.06 5.87 11.03
CA ALA A 89 4.92 6.98 11.43
C ALA A 89 4.30 7.90 12.50
N LEU A 90 3.09 7.60 12.99
CA LEU A 90 2.47 8.37 14.05
C LEU A 90 3.11 8.04 15.41
N PRO A 91 3.32 9.02 16.29
CA PRO A 91 3.83 8.77 17.64
C PRO A 91 2.92 7.81 18.41
N GLY A 92 3.52 6.83 19.09
CA GLY A 92 2.81 5.85 19.90
C GLY A 92 2.17 4.69 19.13
N VAL A 93 2.26 4.66 17.80
CA VAL A 93 1.85 3.51 16.99
C VAL A 93 2.97 2.47 16.97
N ALA A 94 2.67 1.28 17.48
CA ALA A 94 3.59 0.14 17.47
C ALA A 94 3.43 -0.71 16.19
N ASP A 95 2.19 -0.85 15.68
CA ASP A 95 1.89 -1.56 14.43
C ASP A 95 0.57 -1.04 13.85
N ALA A 96 0.43 -1.06 12.52
CA ALA A 96 -0.80 -0.64 11.88
C ALA A 96 -0.95 -1.22 10.48
N VAL A 97 -2.21 -1.33 10.03
CA VAL A 97 -2.52 -1.72 8.66
C VAL A 97 -3.83 -1.10 8.18
N PHE A 98 -3.79 -0.53 6.98
CA PHE A 98 -5.00 -0.21 6.21
C PHE A 98 -5.41 -1.41 5.34
N PHE A 99 -6.70 -1.61 5.20
CA PHE A 99 -7.24 -2.59 4.26
C PHE A 99 -8.64 -2.17 3.79
N VAL A 100 -9.10 -2.80 2.70
CA VAL A 100 -10.46 -2.64 2.17
C VAL A 100 -11.21 -3.95 2.41
N PRO A 101 -12.28 -3.96 3.23
CA PRO A 101 -13.16 -5.12 3.37
C PRO A 101 -13.93 -5.41 2.07
N GLU A 102 -14.12 -6.69 1.73
CA GLU A 102 -14.77 -7.09 0.47
C GLU A 102 -16.27 -6.75 0.41
N ASP A 103 -16.95 -6.75 1.54
CA ASP A 103 -18.38 -6.45 1.63
C ASP A 103 -18.76 -5.03 1.19
N GLU A 104 -17.77 -4.12 1.09
CA GLU A 104 -17.99 -2.72 0.72
C GLU A 104 -17.63 -2.43 -0.75
N THR A 105 -17.15 -3.45 -1.51
CA THR A 105 -16.82 -3.30 -2.94
C THR A 105 -17.98 -3.62 -3.88
N ALA A 106 -19.00 -4.33 -3.43
CA ALA A 106 -20.18 -4.68 -4.22
C ALA A 106 -21.18 -3.52 -4.31
N GLY A 107 -20.85 -2.49 -5.10
CA GLY A 107 -21.77 -1.38 -5.44
C GLY A 107 -21.71 -0.15 -4.54
N GLY A 108 -20.78 -0.07 -3.59
CA GLY A 108 -20.55 1.08 -2.72
C GLY A 108 -19.15 1.68 -2.87
N ILE A 109 -18.97 2.91 -2.42
CA ILE A 109 -17.66 3.54 -2.30
C ILE A 109 -16.86 2.72 -1.28
N GLY A 110 -15.85 1.95 -1.74
CA GLY A 110 -15.02 1.12 -0.88
C GLY A 110 -14.45 1.95 0.27
N ARG A 111 -14.80 1.61 1.52
CA ARG A 111 -14.32 2.32 2.69
C ARG A 111 -13.05 1.69 3.21
N LEU A 112 -12.04 2.52 3.42
CA LEU A 112 -10.81 2.10 4.08
C LEU A 112 -11.08 1.84 5.56
N CYS A 113 -10.63 0.69 6.03
CA CYS A 113 -10.52 0.36 7.45
C CYS A 113 -9.06 0.40 7.86
N ALA A 114 -8.79 0.66 9.14
CA ALA A 114 -7.47 0.50 9.70
C ALA A 114 -7.53 -0.21 11.05
N PHE A 115 -6.62 -1.16 11.25
CA PHE A 115 -6.28 -1.71 12.57
C PHE A 115 -5.00 -1.06 13.06
N VAL A 116 -4.98 -0.67 14.32
CA VAL A 116 -3.84 0.04 14.92
C VAL A 116 -3.53 -0.53 16.29
N VAL A 117 -2.28 -0.84 16.53
CA VAL A 117 -1.70 -1.17 17.82
C VAL A 117 -1.04 0.08 18.35
N ALA A 118 -1.67 0.77 19.30
CA ALA A 118 -1.17 2.02 19.86
C ALA A 118 -1.52 2.11 21.36
N PRO A 119 -0.73 1.41 22.22
CA PRO A 119 -1.00 1.38 23.65
C PRO A 119 -1.02 2.80 24.26
N GLY A 120 -2.09 3.14 24.97
CA GLY A 120 -2.22 4.43 25.64
C GLY A 120 -2.56 5.62 24.73
N VAL A 121 -2.78 5.41 23.43
CA VAL A 121 -3.17 6.47 22.49
C VAL A 121 -4.66 6.34 22.13
N GLU A 122 -5.40 7.43 22.24
CA GLU A 122 -6.82 7.44 21.90
C GLU A 122 -7.04 7.49 20.37
N ARG A 123 -8.09 6.80 19.90
CA ARG A 123 -8.51 6.82 18.49
C ARG A 123 -8.64 8.23 17.92
N ARG A 124 -9.19 9.16 18.70
CA ARG A 124 -9.39 10.55 18.28
C ARG A 124 -8.06 11.26 17.99
N GLN A 125 -7.05 11.02 18.80
CA GLN A 125 -5.72 11.59 18.64
C GLN A 125 -5.05 11.06 17.35
N LEU A 126 -5.15 9.75 17.10
CA LEU A 126 -4.63 9.12 15.87
C LEU A 126 -5.32 9.67 14.62
N LEU A 127 -6.65 9.80 14.64
CA LEU A 127 -7.38 10.37 13.49
C LEU A 127 -7.04 11.85 13.26
N ALA A 128 -6.83 12.64 14.32
CA ALA A 128 -6.40 14.03 14.20
C ALA A 128 -5.00 14.12 13.57
N ALA A 129 -4.03 13.37 14.10
CA ALA A 129 -2.66 13.35 13.57
C ALA A 129 -2.60 12.80 12.12
N LEU A 130 -3.47 11.85 11.78
CA LEU A 130 -3.52 11.29 10.43
C LEU A 130 -4.09 12.29 9.40
N ARG A 131 -5.04 13.17 9.81
CA ARG A 131 -5.58 14.23 8.94
C ARG A 131 -4.54 15.22 8.42
N ASP A 132 -3.47 15.42 9.18
CA ASP A 132 -2.38 16.32 8.79
C ASP A 132 -1.40 15.67 7.80
N ARG A 133 -1.55 14.36 7.55
CA ARG A 133 -0.59 13.55 6.77
C ARG A 133 -1.18 12.96 5.49
N ILE A 134 -2.46 12.68 5.47
CA ILE A 134 -3.14 12.09 4.31
C ILE A 134 -4.38 12.90 3.95
N ASP A 135 -4.78 12.79 2.68
CA ASP A 135 -6.03 13.41 2.23
C ASP A 135 -7.22 12.87 3.05
N PRO A 136 -8.13 13.73 3.52
CA PRO A 136 -9.29 13.34 4.32
C PRO A 136 -10.17 12.24 3.74
N VAL A 137 -10.17 12.07 2.42
CA VAL A 137 -10.92 11.02 1.72
C VAL A 137 -10.42 9.61 2.07
N PHE A 138 -9.13 9.48 2.42
CA PHE A 138 -8.50 8.22 2.79
C PHE A 138 -8.49 7.95 4.31
N LEU A 139 -9.12 8.83 5.11
CA LEU A 139 -9.22 8.55 6.54
C LEU A 139 -10.01 7.27 6.79
N PRO A 140 -9.50 6.36 7.63
CA PRO A 140 -10.12 5.08 7.85
C PRO A 140 -11.46 5.21 8.59
N ARG A 141 -12.43 4.43 8.15
CA ARG A 141 -13.78 4.33 8.75
C ARG A 141 -14.25 2.89 8.69
N PRO A 142 -14.05 2.11 9.78
CA PRO A 142 -13.52 2.50 11.10
C PRO A 142 -11.98 2.51 11.19
N LEU A 143 -11.45 3.22 12.20
CA LEU A 143 -10.14 2.97 12.80
C LEU A 143 -10.37 2.15 14.07
N ILE A 144 -9.79 0.96 14.14
CA ILE A 144 -10.00 -0.01 15.21
C ILE A 144 -8.68 -0.19 15.96
N LEU A 145 -8.72 0.03 17.28
CA LEU A 145 -7.58 -0.26 18.15
C LEU A 145 -7.61 -1.74 18.53
N VAL A 146 -6.46 -2.39 18.42
CA VAL A 146 -6.25 -3.80 18.75
C VAL A 146 -4.97 -3.98 19.57
N ASP A 147 -4.88 -5.06 20.35
CA ASP A 147 -3.69 -5.36 21.14
C ASP A 147 -2.54 -5.87 20.26
N ALA A 148 -2.84 -6.60 19.21
CA ALA A 148 -1.87 -7.10 18.26
C ALA A 148 -2.48 -7.34 16.88
N LEU A 149 -1.66 -7.21 15.82
CA LEU A 149 -2.05 -7.61 14.47
C LEU A 149 -1.76 -9.10 14.25
N PRO A 150 -2.63 -9.84 13.49
CA PRO A 150 -2.51 -11.29 13.32
C PRO A 150 -1.41 -11.67 12.30
N ARG A 151 -0.17 -11.25 12.56
CA ARG A 151 0.98 -11.56 11.72
C ARG A 151 1.32 -13.04 11.80
N ASN A 152 1.79 -13.60 10.70
CA ASN A 152 2.34 -14.94 10.67
C ASN A 152 3.80 -14.96 11.17
N ALA A 153 4.42 -16.15 11.24
CA ALA A 153 5.79 -16.33 11.69
C ALA A 153 6.84 -15.57 10.84
N THR A 154 6.50 -15.20 9.61
CA THR A 154 7.36 -14.40 8.73
C THR A 154 7.05 -12.89 8.78
N GLY A 155 6.22 -12.45 9.74
CA GLY A 155 5.81 -11.05 9.90
C GLY A 155 4.78 -10.55 8.89
N LYS A 156 4.31 -11.39 7.97
CA LYS A 156 3.28 -11.03 6.98
C LYS A 156 1.90 -11.02 7.60
N LEU A 157 1.01 -10.17 7.08
CA LEU A 157 -0.40 -10.09 7.43
C LEU A 157 -1.26 -10.78 6.35
N PRO A 158 -1.67 -12.04 6.54
CA PRO A 158 -2.58 -12.71 5.62
C PRO A 158 -3.92 -12.00 5.57
N ARG A 159 -4.44 -11.76 4.36
CA ARG A 159 -5.72 -11.07 4.14
C ARG A 159 -6.89 -11.73 4.89
N GLU A 160 -6.94 -13.08 4.87
CA GLU A 160 -7.96 -13.86 5.55
C GLU A 160 -8.02 -13.57 7.06
N ARG A 161 -6.86 -13.41 7.71
CA ARG A 161 -6.79 -13.08 9.14
C ARG A 161 -7.26 -11.65 9.42
N LEU A 162 -7.00 -10.71 8.52
CA LEU A 162 -7.53 -9.35 8.65
C LEU A 162 -9.04 -9.31 8.49
N LEU A 163 -9.59 -10.06 7.53
CA LEU A 163 -11.04 -10.17 7.34
C LEU A 163 -11.72 -10.84 8.56
N ALA A 164 -11.13 -11.89 9.12
CA ALA A 164 -11.63 -12.54 10.32
C ALA A 164 -11.63 -11.57 11.54
N LEU A 165 -10.54 -10.80 11.71
CA LEU A 165 -10.44 -9.78 12.74
C LEU A 165 -11.50 -8.67 12.56
N TYR A 166 -11.75 -8.25 11.32
CA TYR A 166 -12.78 -7.27 11.01
C TYR A 166 -14.18 -7.77 11.31
N ALA A 167 -14.49 -9.01 10.94
CA ALA A 167 -15.78 -9.64 11.21
C ALA A 167 -16.08 -9.75 12.71
N SER A 168 -15.07 -10.10 13.54
CA SER A 168 -15.24 -10.16 15.00
C SER A 168 -15.60 -8.79 15.60
N HIS A 169 -14.91 -7.72 15.19
CA HIS A 169 -15.19 -6.36 15.67
C HIS A 169 -16.53 -5.81 15.19
N LYS A 170 -16.99 -6.19 13.98
CA LYS A 170 -18.30 -5.80 13.47
C LYS A 170 -19.45 -6.44 14.29
N SER A 171 -19.25 -7.68 14.73
CA SER A 171 -20.22 -8.40 15.58
C SER A 171 -20.33 -7.79 16.98
N ASP A 172 -19.22 -7.31 17.55
CA ASP A 172 -19.18 -6.69 18.89
C ASP A 172 -19.78 -5.28 18.88
N ALA A 173 -19.73 -4.56 17.76
CA ALA A 173 -20.32 -3.23 17.61
C ALA A 173 -21.84 -3.22 17.42
N VAL A 174 -22.45 -4.38 17.18
CA VAL A 174 -23.91 -4.57 16.98
C VAL A 174 -24.60 -5.06 18.27
N ARG A 175 -23.84 -5.41 19.29
CA ARG A 175 -24.35 -5.76 20.64
C ARG A 175 -24.30 -4.56 21.57
#